data_3807b4fb491b70cd4d764abb5e783521
#
_entry.id   3807b4fb491b70cd4d764abb5e783521
#
_cell.length_a   1.000
_cell.length_b   1.000
_cell.length_c   1.000
_cell.angle_alpha   90.00
_cell.angle_beta   90.00
_cell.angle_gamma   90.00
#
_symmetry.space_group_name_H-M   'P 1'
#
loop_
_entity.id
_entity.type
_entity.pdbx_description
1 polymer ?
#
loop_
_entity_poly.entity_id
_entity_poly.type
_entity_poly.pdbx_seq_one_letter_code
_entity_poly.pdbx_strand_id
1 'polypeptide(L)'
;MSKNPIIRYILHNQVIEALLLVALAWILLGIRNILVALFISYIIMAALSPMVEFLRKYKIPKTIAVTISYLSALLFILLLIVPLVPFFMSQVQSLLFNFPLYLDRAAGLVGIKISSLQMQEFINGELNLLSKNALTFTTKLFDGIFSLVTVLVVSFYLMLDHQRVKEGISSLFPEKHKADVHSTLLQIDEKLGAWLRGQLVLSVFIGSLTWVALTLLNVEY
;
A
#
# COMPACT_ATOMS: atom_id res chain seq x y z
N MET A 1 6.20 -37.74 19.72
CA MET A 1 6.67 -38.60 18.59
C MET A 1 5.51 -39.46 18.14
N SER A 2 4.99 -39.23 16.94
CA SER A 2 3.81 -39.97 16.40
C SER A 2 4.14 -41.46 16.22
N LYS A 3 3.31 -42.35 16.82
CA LYS A 3 3.47 -43.82 16.77
C LYS A 3 2.97 -44.46 15.45
N ASN A 4 2.53 -43.68 14.47
CA ASN A 4 1.98 -44.20 13.22
C ASN A 4 3.10 -44.50 12.22
N PRO A 5 3.29 -45.76 11.81
CA PRO A 5 4.33 -46.20 10.88
C PRO A 5 4.16 -45.56 9.50
N ILE A 6 2.92 -45.23 9.09
CA ILE A 6 2.58 -44.57 7.83
C ILE A 6 3.16 -43.14 7.81
N ILE A 7 3.04 -42.39 8.90
CA ILE A 7 3.57 -41.02 8.99
C ILE A 7 5.10 -41.03 8.89
N ARG A 8 5.77 -42.03 9.49
CA ARG A 8 7.23 -42.19 9.43
C ARG A 8 7.71 -42.57 8.03
N TYR A 9 6.93 -43.36 7.29
CA TYR A 9 7.24 -43.72 5.89
C TYR A 9 7.08 -42.52 4.94
N ILE A 10 6.05 -41.71 5.15
CA ILE A 10 5.78 -40.46 4.42
C ILE A 10 6.90 -39.45 4.65
N LEU A 11 7.32 -39.25 5.89
CA LEU A 11 8.37 -38.31 6.27
C LEU A 11 9.79 -38.77 5.89
N HIS A 12 10.00 -40.03 5.45
CA HIS A 12 11.31 -40.54 5.05
C HIS A 12 11.46 -40.72 3.54
N ASN A 13 10.41 -40.45 2.79
CA ASN A 13 10.44 -40.55 1.33
C ASN A 13 10.68 -39.15 0.71
N GLN A 14 11.89 -38.92 0.23
CA GLN A 14 12.31 -37.65 -0.37
C GLN A 14 11.37 -37.16 -1.50
N VAL A 15 10.72 -38.09 -2.23
CA VAL A 15 9.78 -37.74 -3.29
C VAL A 15 8.48 -37.15 -2.70
N ILE A 16 7.99 -37.70 -1.60
CA ILE A 16 6.77 -37.21 -0.94
C ILE A 16 7.07 -35.84 -0.28
N GLU A 17 8.23 -35.70 0.33
CA GLU A 17 8.70 -34.42 0.90
C GLU A 17 8.78 -33.33 -0.18
N ALA A 18 9.39 -33.65 -1.34
CA ALA A 18 9.47 -32.74 -2.47
C ALA A 18 8.08 -32.38 -3.01
N LEU A 19 7.17 -33.34 -3.15
CA LEU A 19 5.78 -33.08 -3.59
C LEU A 19 5.02 -32.19 -2.61
N LEU A 20 5.18 -32.40 -1.30
CA LEU A 20 4.58 -31.54 -0.27
C LEU A 20 5.12 -30.12 -0.32
N LEU A 21 6.44 -29.95 -0.51
CA LEU A 21 7.05 -28.63 -0.65
C LEU A 21 6.55 -27.91 -1.92
N VAL A 22 6.43 -28.62 -3.05
CA VAL A 22 5.89 -28.05 -4.29
C VAL A 22 4.42 -27.68 -4.12
N ALA A 23 3.60 -28.53 -3.49
CA ALA A 23 2.21 -28.25 -3.22
C ALA A 23 2.05 -27.04 -2.28
N LEU A 24 2.86 -26.96 -1.23
CA LEU A 24 2.89 -25.81 -0.30
C LEU A 24 3.30 -24.53 -1.04
N ALA A 25 4.35 -24.58 -1.85
CA ALA A 25 4.79 -23.44 -2.65
C ALA A 25 3.70 -22.97 -3.63
N TRP A 26 3.02 -23.91 -4.28
CA TRP A 26 1.92 -23.61 -5.19
C TRP A 26 0.73 -22.94 -4.49
N ILE A 27 0.34 -23.44 -3.30
CA ILE A 27 -0.69 -22.83 -2.46
C ILE A 27 -0.27 -21.42 -2.05
N LEU A 28 0.97 -21.22 -1.56
CA LEU A 28 1.48 -19.91 -1.15
C LEU A 28 1.48 -18.92 -2.31
N LEU A 29 1.85 -19.36 -3.51
CA LEU A 29 1.79 -18.53 -4.71
C LEU A 29 0.34 -18.19 -5.09
N GLY A 30 -0.60 -19.12 -4.90
CA GLY A 30 -2.03 -18.88 -5.14
C GLY A 30 -2.64 -17.84 -4.20
N ILE A 31 -2.23 -17.83 -2.93
CA ILE A 31 -2.77 -16.92 -1.90
C ILE A 31 -1.91 -15.67 -1.70
N ARG A 32 -0.85 -15.47 -2.50
CA ARG A 32 0.12 -14.37 -2.31
C ARG A 32 -0.54 -12.98 -2.16
N ASN A 33 -1.57 -12.69 -2.96
CA ASN A 33 -2.25 -11.40 -2.92
C ASN A 33 -3.00 -11.20 -1.60
N ILE A 34 -3.57 -12.27 -1.04
CA ILE A 34 -4.22 -12.26 0.28
C ILE A 34 -3.18 -12.04 1.36
N LEU A 35 -2.02 -12.70 1.28
CA LEU A 35 -0.92 -12.53 2.23
C LEU A 35 -0.38 -11.10 2.22
N VAL A 36 -0.21 -10.52 1.03
CA VAL A 36 0.21 -9.11 0.88
C VAL A 36 -0.84 -8.17 1.47
N ALA A 37 -2.12 -8.38 1.18
CA ALA A 37 -3.20 -7.56 1.74
C ALA A 37 -3.25 -7.67 3.27
N LEU A 38 -3.10 -8.87 3.82
CA LEU A 38 -3.04 -9.11 5.27
C LEU A 38 -1.83 -8.39 5.90
N PHE A 39 -0.67 -8.47 5.26
CA PHE A 39 0.56 -7.81 5.72
C PHE A 39 0.41 -6.29 5.74
N ILE A 40 -0.14 -5.71 4.66
CA ILE A 40 -0.44 -4.27 4.59
C ILE A 40 -1.45 -3.88 5.67
N SER A 41 -2.50 -4.68 5.86
CA SER A 41 -3.50 -4.46 6.91
C SER A 41 -2.87 -4.46 8.31
N TYR A 42 -1.91 -5.34 8.55
CA TYR A 42 -1.17 -5.40 9.80
C TYR A 42 -0.30 -4.16 10.04
N ILE A 43 0.37 -3.67 9.01
CA ILE A 43 1.16 -2.42 9.08
C ILE A 43 0.26 -1.23 9.42
N ILE A 44 -0.90 -1.11 8.76
CA ILE A 44 -1.87 -0.03 9.03
C ILE A 44 -2.39 -0.12 10.46
N MET A 45 -2.71 -1.33 10.94
CA MET A 45 -3.11 -1.58 12.31
C MET A 45 -2.04 -1.09 13.29
N ALA A 46 -0.78 -1.48 13.08
CA ALA A 46 0.33 -1.08 13.94
C ALA A 46 0.57 0.44 13.92
N ALA A 47 0.35 1.10 12.77
CA ALA A 47 0.47 2.55 12.65
C ALA A 47 -0.64 3.31 13.38
N LEU A 48 -1.86 2.80 13.36
CA LEU A 48 -3.01 3.43 14.02
C LEU A 48 -3.12 3.08 15.51
N SER A 49 -2.38 2.06 15.99
CA SER A 49 -2.40 1.62 17.40
C SER A 49 -2.21 2.76 18.40
N PRO A 50 -1.24 3.70 18.26
CA PRO A 50 -1.08 4.79 19.22
C PRO A 50 -2.26 5.75 19.25
N MET A 51 -2.94 5.96 18.12
CA MET A 51 -4.15 6.80 18.08
C MET A 51 -5.30 6.15 18.85
N VAL A 52 -5.47 4.85 18.69
CA VAL A 52 -6.43 4.06 19.47
C VAL A 52 -6.10 4.11 20.96
N GLU A 53 -4.82 3.91 21.31
CA GLU A 53 -4.38 3.97 22.71
C GLU A 53 -4.57 5.37 23.32
N PHE A 54 -4.30 6.42 22.55
CA PHE A 54 -4.55 7.80 22.97
C PHE A 54 -6.02 8.02 23.31
N LEU A 55 -6.97 7.60 22.45
CA LEU A 55 -8.39 7.70 22.71
C LEU A 55 -8.81 6.87 23.94
N ARG A 56 -8.20 5.71 24.14
CA ARG A 56 -8.47 4.85 25.31
C ARG A 56 -8.02 5.49 26.63
N LYS A 57 -7.01 6.35 26.63
CA LYS A 57 -6.63 7.14 27.84
C LYS A 57 -7.76 8.04 28.33
N TYR A 58 -8.65 8.47 27.43
CA TYR A 58 -9.85 9.22 27.77
C TYR A 58 -11.05 8.35 28.17
N LYS A 59 -10.81 7.09 28.56
CA LYS A 59 -11.83 6.10 28.98
C LYS A 59 -12.83 5.72 27.87
N ILE A 60 -12.49 5.95 26.61
CA ILE A 60 -13.32 5.54 25.47
C ILE A 60 -13.22 4.01 25.30
N PRO A 61 -14.35 3.28 25.16
CA PRO A 61 -14.35 1.84 24.90
C PRO A 61 -13.52 1.49 23.67
N LYS A 62 -12.84 0.33 23.69
CA LYS A 62 -11.92 -0.09 22.60
C LYS A 62 -12.56 -0.01 21.23
N THR A 63 -13.76 -0.54 21.08
CA THR A 63 -14.49 -0.56 19.79
C THR A 63 -14.70 0.84 19.24
N ILE A 64 -15.16 1.78 20.09
CA ILE A 64 -15.40 3.17 19.68
C ILE A 64 -14.06 3.86 19.35
N ALA A 65 -13.02 3.67 20.15
CA ALA A 65 -11.69 4.22 19.88
C ALA A 65 -11.14 3.74 18.54
N VAL A 66 -11.26 2.45 18.23
CA VAL A 66 -10.87 1.87 16.93
C VAL A 66 -11.70 2.48 15.81
N THR A 67 -13.03 2.52 15.94
CA THR A 67 -13.92 3.09 14.91
C THR A 67 -13.58 4.54 14.60
N ILE A 68 -13.39 5.38 15.61
CA ILE A 68 -13.03 6.80 15.43
C ILE A 68 -11.67 6.91 14.72
N SER A 69 -10.66 6.13 15.14
CA SER A 69 -9.33 6.16 14.55
C SER A 69 -9.34 5.77 13.08
N TYR A 70 -10.08 4.71 12.71
CA TYR A 70 -10.18 4.27 11.32
C TYR A 70 -11.02 5.20 10.47
N LEU A 71 -12.11 5.74 11.02
CA LEU A 71 -12.95 6.72 10.31
C LEU A 71 -12.18 8.02 10.04
N SER A 72 -11.41 8.51 11.02
CA SER A 72 -10.56 9.69 10.82
C SER A 72 -9.43 9.44 9.83
N ALA A 73 -8.80 8.26 9.84
CA ALA A 73 -7.79 7.89 8.86
C ALA A 73 -8.39 7.79 7.45
N LEU A 74 -9.57 7.18 7.31
CA LEU A 74 -10.29 7.10 6.03
C LEU A 74 -10.66 8.49 5.51
N LEU A 75 -11.22 9.35 6.38
CA LEU A 75 -11.57 10.73 6.04
C LEU A 75 -10.32 11.51 5.59
N PHE A 76 -9.21 11.37 6.29
CA PHE A 76 -7.94 12.00 5.93
C PHE A 76 -7.43 11.54 4.56
N ILE A 77 -7.46 10.23 4.28
CA ILE A 77 -7.07 9.66 2.99
C ILE A 77 -7.98 10.19 1.87
N LEU A 78 -9.29 10.21 2.07
CA LEU A 78 -10.23 10.73 1.08
C LEU A 78 -10.01 12.22 0.81
N LEU A 79 -9.77 13.02 1.85
CA LEU A 79 -9.51 14.44 1.74
C LEU A 79 -8.22 14.75 0.98
N LEU A 80 -7.23 13.85 1.01
CA LEU A 80 -6.02 13.94 0.20
C LEU A 80 -6.24 13.46 -1.23
N ILE A 81 -6.87 12.31 -1.42
CA ILE A 81 -6.97 11.67 -2.75
C ILE A 81 -7.97 12.39 -3.64
N VAL A 82 -9.14 12.77 -3.12
CA VAL A 82 -10.22 13.35 -3.94
C VAL A 82 -9.79 14.62 -4.70
N PRO A 83 -9.09 15.60 -4.11
CA PRO A 83 -8.60 16.74 -4.88
C PRO A 83 -7.33 16.42 -5.70
N LEU A 84 -6.51 15.46 -5.27
CA LEU A 84 -5.24 15.14 -5.93
C LEU A 84 -5.46 14.51 -7.30
N VAL A 85 -6.49 13.67 -7.46
CA VAL A 85 -6.77 12.97 -8.73
C VAL A 85 -7.08 13.95 -9.87
N PRO A 86 -8.06 14.88 -9.75
CA PRO A 86 -8.33 15.86 -10.84
C PRO A 86 -7.16 16.81 -11.06
N PHE A 87 -6.45 17.21 -10.00
CA PHE A 87 -5.24 18.04 -10.13
C PHE A 87 -4.18 17.31 -10.96
N PHE A 88 -3.87 16.04 -10.65
CA PHE A 88 -2.89 15.27 -11.39
C PHE A 88 -3.31 15.08 -12.86
N MET A 89 -4.61 14.81 -13.11
CA MET A 89 -5.13 14.68 -14.46
C MET A 89 -4.99 15.97 -15.28
N SER A 90 -5.27 17.11 -14.69
CA SER A 90 -5.09 18.41 -15.37
C SER A 90 -3.62 18.68 -15.71
N GLN A 91 -2.68 18.31 -14.82
CA GLN A 91 -1.25 18.47 -15.08
C GLN A 91 -0.76 17.56 -16.21
N VAL A 92 -1.20 16.29 -16.22
CA VAL A 92 -0.87 15.37 -17.33
C VAL A 92 -1.42 15.87 -18.66
N GLN A 93 -2.67 16.34 -18.69
CA GLN A 93 -3.25 16.94 -19.88
C GLN A 93 -2.48 18.18 -20.33
N SER A 94 -2.17 19.09 -19.43
CA SER A 94 -1.39 20.30 -19.72
C SER A 94 -0.01 19.96 -20.28
N LEU A 95 0.68 18.97 -19.68
CA LEU A 95 1.98 18.50 -20.18
C LEU A 95 1.87 17.97 -21.61
N LEU A 96 0.87 17.14 -21.90
CA LEU A 96 0.68 16.57 -23.23
C LEU A 96 0.33 17.64 -24.27
N PHE A 97 -0.54 18.59 -23.95
CA PHE A 97 -0.89 19.70 -24.85
C PHE A 97 0.28 20.63 -25.13
N ASN A 98 1.13 20.89 -24.13
CA ASN A 98 2.27 21.78 -24.28
C ASN A 98 3.56 21.06 -24.73
N PHE A 99 3.53 19.72 -24.79
CA PHE A 99 4.69 18.91 -25.15
C PHE A 99 5.32 19.31 -26.50
N PRO A 100 4.55 19.61 -27.59
CA PRO A 100 5.12 20.08 -28.83
C PRO A 100 5.89 21.38 -28.67
N LEU A 101 5.35 22.31 -27.89
CA LEU A 101 5.98 23.61 -27.65
C LEU A 101 7.32 23.46 -26.93
N TYR A 102 7.37 22.52 -25.95
CA TYR A 102 8.62 22.23 -25.26
C TYR A 102 9.66 21.55 -26.15
N LEU A 103 9.22 20.67 -27.07
CA LEU A 103 10.10 20.04 -28.04
C LEU A 103 10.59 21.04 -29.08
N ASP A 104 9.74 21.93 -29.60
CA ASP A 104 10.13 22.99 -30.54
C ASP A 104 11.17 23.92 -29.92
N ARG A 105 10.98 24.31 -28.66
CA ARG A 105 11.96 25.13 -27.92
C ARG A 105 13.30 24.40 -27.76
N ALA A 106 13.25 23.13 -27.36
CA ALA A 106 14.45 22.32 -27.19
C ALA A 106 15.18 22.06 -28.52
N ALA A 107 14.42 21.75 -29.58
CA ALA A 107 14.97 21.54 -30.91
C ALA A 107 15.58 22.83 -31.51
N GLY A 108 14.97 23.97 -31.23
CA GLY A 108 15.50 25.30 -31.63
C GLY A 108 16.87 25.60 -31.01
N LEU A 109 17.12 25.13 -29.76
CA LEU A 109 18.42 25.26 -29.09
C LEU A 109 19.51 24.43 -29.75
N VAL A 110 19.15 23.30 -30.37
CA VAL A 110 20.08 22.36 -31.04
C VAL A 110 20.12 22.57 -32.58
N GLY A 111 19.29 23.50 -33.10
CA GLY A 111 19.23 23.78 -34.54
C GLY A 111 18.46 22.75 -35.38
N ILE A 112 17.66 21.89 -34.74
CA ILE A 112 16.87 20.85 -35.38
C ILE A 112 15.45 21.39 -35.62
N LYS A 113 14.93 21.28 -36.85
CA LYS A 113 13.52 21.58 -37.13
C LYS A 113 12.70 20.28 -37.03
N ILE A 114 11.78 20.23 -36.10
CA ILE A 114 10.83 19.12 -35.97
C ILE A 114 9.60 19.40 -36.83
N SER A 115 9.17 18.44 -37.64
CA SER A 115 7.98 18.58 -38.46
C SER A 115 6.72 18.67 -37.61
N SER A 116 5.99 19.77 -37.71
CA SER A 116 4.74 19.98 -36.95
C SER A 116 3.65 18.92 -37.23
N LEU A 117 3.67 18.33 -38.44
CA LEU A 117 2.72 17.27 -38.83
C LEU A 117 2.95 15.97 -38.04
N GLN A 118 4.20 15.51 -37.94
CA GLN A 118 4.54 14.30 -37.16
C GLN A 118 4.22 14.46 -35.68
N MET A 119 4.38 15.69 -35.18
CA MET A 119 4.09 16.02 -33.79
C MET A 119 2.57 16.00 -33.52
N GLN A 120 1.75 16.53 -34.43
CA GLN A 120 0.30 16.48 -34.30
C GLN A 120 -0.24 15.06 -34.40
N GLU A 121 0.30 14.20 -35.24
CA GLU A 121 -0.08 12.79 -35.33
C GLU A 121 0.25 12.03 -34.01
N PHE A 122 1.43 12.28 -33.43
CA PHE A 122 1.82 11.70 -32.16
C PHE A 122 0.86 12.12 -31.03
N ILE A 123 0.56 13.42 -30.92
CA ILE A 123 -0.33 13.93 -29.87
C ILE A 123 -1.75 13.40 -30.03
N ASN A 124 -2.29 13.41 -31.25
CA ASN A 124 -3.62 12.88 -31.52
C ASN A 124 -3.69 11.38 -31.21
N GLY A 125 -2.63 10.62 -31.47
CA GLY A 125 -2.50 9.23 -31.09
C GLY A 125 -2.56 9.04 -29.57
N GLU A 126 -1.75 9.79 -28.82
CA GLU A 126 -1.69 9.70 -27.36
C GLU A 126 -2.96 10.23 -26.67
N LEU A 127 -3.56 11.32 -27.16
CA LEU A 127 -4.85 11.82 -26.66
C LEU A 127 -5.99 10.81 -26.90
N ASN A 128 -6.01 10.15 -28.04
CA ASN A 128 -6.96 9.08 -28.32
C ASN A 128 -6.73 7.86 -27.40
N LEU A 129 -5.49 7.51 -27.10
CA LEU A 129 -5.15 6.47 -26.13
C LEU A 129 -5.59 6.87 -24.73
N LEU A 130 -5.38 8.13 -24.32
CA LEU A 130 -5.84 8.63 -23.03
C LEU A 130 -7.36 8.64 -22.91
N SER A 131 -8.08 9.08 -23.94
CA SER A 131 -9.55 9.09 -23.93
C SER A 131 -10.15 7.68 -23.91
N LYS A 132 -9.57 6.73 -24.67
CA LYS A 132 -9.93 5.32 -24.62
C LYS A 132 -9.57 4.66 -23.26
N ASN A 133 -8.47 5.09 -22.67
CA ASN A 133 -8.01 4.58 -21.37
C ASN A 133 -8.69 5.27 -20.18
N ALA A 134 -9.45 6.35 -20.37
CA ALA A 134 -10.15 7.03 -19.29
C ALA A 134 -11.14 6.10 -18.55
N LEU A 135 -11.87 5.25 -19.27
CA LEU A 135 -12.73 4.22 -18.69
C LEU A 135 -11.91 3.17 -17.94
N THR A 136 -10.80 2.71 -18.53
CA THR A 136 -9.89 1.75 -17.90
C THR A 136 -9.23 2.35 -16.66
N PHE A 137 -8.88 3.62 -16.69
CA PHE A 137 -8.35 4.35 -15.55
C PHE A 137 -9.40 4.47 -14.43
N THR A 138 -10.63 4.81 -14.78
CA THR A 138 -11.75 4.89 -13.84
C THR A 138 -12.00 3.54 -13.17
N THR A 139 -12.07 2.44 -13.93
CA THR A 139 -12.24 1.09 -13.35
C THR A 139 -11.08 0.71 -12.43
N LYS A 140 -9.83 1.00 -12.82
CA LYS A 140 -8.66 0.75 -11.96
C LYS A 140 -8.67 1.60 -10.69
N LEU A 141 -9.19 2.82 -10.72
CA LEU A 141 -9.39 3.63 -9.51
C LEU A 141 -10.43 2.99 -8.58
N PHE A 142 -11.55 2.52 -9.12
CA PHE A 142 -12.56 1.80 -8.32
C PHE A 142 -12.00 0.52 -7.71
N ASP A 143 -11.25 -0.27 -8.48
CA ASP A 143 -10.57 -1.48 -7.98
C ASP A 143 -9.57 -1.13 -6.87
N GLY A 144 -8.81 -0.04 -7.02
CA GLY A 144 -7.89 0.46 -6.02
C GLY A 144 -8.60 0.90 -4.74
N ILE A 145 -9.71 1.65 -4.86
CA ILE A 145 -10.53 2.07 -3.71
C ILE A 145 -11.13 0.85 -3.01
N PHE A 146 -11.67 -0.10 -3.76
CA PHE A 146 -12.23 -1.33 -3.19
C PHE A 146 -11.17 -2.15 -2.44
N SER A 147 -9.98 -2.28 -3.02
CA SER A 147 -8.84 -2.94 -2.39
C SER A 147 -8.41 -2.22 -1.09
N LEU A 148 -8.36 -0.88 -1.11
CA LEU A 148 -8.04 -0.06 0.05
C LEU A 148 -9.07 -0.23 1.17
N VAL A 149 -10.37 -0.20 0.83
CA VAL A 149 -11.44 -0.45 1.80
C VAL A 149 -11.32 -1.85 2.39
N THR A 150 -11.05 -2.87 1.56
CA THR A 150 -10.86 -4.25 2.03
C THR A 150 -9.70 -4.34 3.02
N VAL A 151 -8.56 -3.75 2.69
CA VAL A 151 -7.38 -3.70 3.58
C VAL A 151 -7.70 -2.96 4.88
N LEU A 152 -8.42 -1.84 4.83
CA LEU A 152 -8.84 -1.10 6.03
C LEU A 152 -9.80 -1.93 6.91
N VAL A 153 -10.76 -2.64 6.31
CA VAL A 153 -11.68 -3.51 7.04
C VAL A 153 -10.91 -4.65 7.71
N VAL A 154 -10.02 -5.32 7.00
CA VAL A 154 -9.18 -6.38 7.59
C VAL A 154 -8.31 -5.81 8.73
N SER A 155 -7.69 -4.66 8.51
CA SER A 155 -6.89 -3.96 9.52
C SER A 155 -7.73 -3.60 10.77
N PHE A 156 -8.96 -3.14 10.56
CA PHE A 156 -9.91 -2.84 11.64
C PHE A 156 -10.22 -4.07 12.51
N TYR A 157 -10.51 -5.22 11.89
CA TYR A 157 -10.72 -6.47 12.62
C TYR A 157 -9.46 -6.94 13.33
N LEU A 158 -8.30 -6.84 12.68
CA LEU A 158 -7.01 -7.15 13.32
C LEU A 158 -6.78 -6.28 14.56
N MET A 159 -7.14 -4.98 14.53
CA MET A 159 -7.03 -4.09 15.69
C MET A 159 -7.99 -4.47 16.81
N LEU A 160 -9.23 -4.85 16.49
CA LEU A 160 -10.20 -5.31 17.48
C LEU A 160 -9.75 -6.59 18.18
N ASP A 161 -9.22 -7.54 17.43
CA ASP A 161 -8.81 -8.86 17.92
C ASP A 161 -7.28 -9.01 18.08
N HIS A 162 -6.55 -7.87 18.10
CA HIS A 162 -5.10 -7.83 18.13
C HIS A 162 -4.46 -8.77 19.16
N GLN A 163 -4.99 -8.79 20.39
CA GLN A 163 -4.49 -9.67 21.44
C GLN A 163 -4.72 -11.15 21.13
N ARG A 164 -5.90 -11.51 20.65
CA ARG A 164 -6.24 -12.89 20.26
C ARG A 164 -5.39 -13.40 19.11
N VAL A 165 -5.09 -12.51 18.14
CA VAL A 165 -4.22 -12.86 17.01
C VAL A 165 -2.82 -13.21 17.51
N LYS A 166 -2.24 -12.40 18.41
CA LYS A 166 -0.92 -12.69 19.00
C LYS A 166 -0.91 -13.99 19.81
N GLU A 167 -1.92 -14.20 20.63
CA GLU A 167 -2.07 -15.42 21.40
C GLU A 167 -2.23 -16.64 20.48
N GLY A 168 -3.03 -16.51 19.42
CA GLY A 168 -3.20 -17.54 18.40
C GLY A 168 -1.88 -17.91 17.72
N ILE A 169 -1.13 -16.91 17.25
CA ILE A 169 0.18 -17.14 16.63
C ILE A 169 1.15 -17.79 17.64
N SER A 170 1.22 -17.26 18.85
CA SER A 170 2.11 -17.80 19.89
C SER A 170 1.76 -19.25 20.27
N SER A 171 0.47 -19.62 20.19
CA SER A 171 0.01 -20.98 20.51
C SER A 171 0.42 -22.04 19.48
N LEU A 172 0.82 -21.65 18.28
CA LEU A 172 1.36 -22.56 17.25
C LEU A 172 2.77 -23.07 17.59
N PHE A 173 3.45 -22.41 18.54
CA PHE A 173 4.80 -22.75 18.92
C PHE A 173 4.82 -23.56 20.24
N PRO A 174 5.85 -24.42 20.45
CA PRO A 174 6.03 -25.14 21.70
C PRO A 174 6.10 -24.18 22.91
N GLU A 175 5.64 -24.64 24.09
CA GLU A 175 5.59 -23.84 25.33
C GLU A 175 6.91 -23.10 25.63
N LYS A 176 8.04 -23.76 25.36
CA LYS A 176 9.38 -23.20 25.58
C LYS A 176 9.65 -21.91 24.80
N HIS A 177 9.00 -21.73 23.65
CA HIS A 177 9.23 -20.59 22.73
C HIS A 177 8.07 -19.59 22.69
N LYS A 178 6.95 -19.87 23.37
CA LYS A 178 5.78 -18.97 23.36
C LYS A 178 6.09 -17.54 23.81
N ALA A 179 6.85 -17.41 24.89
CA ALA A 179 7.22 -16.12 25.44
C ALA A 179 8.11 -15.32 24.48
N ASP A 180 9.06 -15.98 23.84
CA ASP A 180 9.97 -15.37 22.87
C ASP A 180 9.21 -14.92 21.63
N VAL A 181 8.29 -15.77 21.12
CA VAL A 181 7.44 -15.42 19.97
C VAL A 181 6.53 -14.24 20.31
N HIS A 182 5.91 -14.24 21.49
CA HIS A 182 5.05 -13.14 21.91
C HIS A 182 5.81 -11.82 22.02
N SER A 183 7.01 -11.82 22.61
CA SER A 183 7.86 -10.64 22.71
C SER A 183 8.32 -10.14 21.33
N THR A 184 8.63 -11.06 20.43
CA THR A 184 9.00 -10.73 19.05
C THR A 184 7.83 -10.07 18.30
N LEU A 185 6.61 -10.58 18.45
CA LEU A 185 5.42 -9.95 17.85
C LEU A 185 5.19 -8.54 18.38
N LEU A 186 5.40 -8.29 19.66
CA LEU A 186 5.33 -6.93 20.24
C LEU A 186 6.37 -5.99 19.62
N GLN A 187 7.61 -6.45 19.45
CA GLN A 187 8.66 -5.67 18.81
C GLN A 187 8.37 -5.39 17.33
N ILE A 188 7.78 -6.35 16.61
CA ILE A 188 7.35 -6.18 15.22
C ILE A 188 6.28 -5.08 15.13
N ASP A 189 5.26 -5.10 15.99
CA ASP A 189 4.22 -4.08 16.05
C ASP A 189 4.81 -2.68 16.25
N GLU A 190 5.69 -2.54 17.23
CA GLU A 190 6.31 -1.26 17.55
C GLU A 190 7.15 -0.74 16.38
N LYS A 191 8.00 -1.59 15.80
CA LYS A 191 8.89 -1.20 14.69
C LYS A 191 8.13 -0.88 13.43
N LEU A 192 7.15 -1.70 13.03
CA LEU A 192 6.35 -1.45 11.82
C LEU A 192 5.51 -0.18 11.96
N GLY A 193 4.87 -0.01 13.13
CA GLY A 193 4.09 1.19 13.39
C GLY A 193 4.97 2.46 13.43
N ALA A 194 6.13 2.40 14.07
CA ALA A 194 7.08 3.51 14.10
C ALA A 194 7.61 3.85 12.71
N TRP A 195 7.93 2.83 11.90
CA TRP A 195 8.40 3.01 10.54
C TRP A 195 7.37 3.72 9.66
N LEU A 196 6.11 3.26 9.66
CA LEU A 196 5.08 3.89 8.82
C LEU A 196 4.80 5.34 9.25
N ARG A 197 4.72 5.61 10.56
CA ARG A 197 4.56 6.99 11.07
C ARG A 197 5.75 7.86 10.67
N GLY A 198 6.97 7.35 10.81
CA GLY A 198 8.18 8.05 10.36
C GLY A 198 8.15 8.35 8.87
N GLN A 199 7.70 7.40 8.05
CA GLN A 199 7.55 7.57 6.61
C GLN A 199 6.53 8.67 6.26
N LEU A 200 5.39 8.72 6.97
CA LEU A 200 4.38 9.77 6.77
C LEU A 200 4.94 11.16 7.12
N VAL A 201 5.62 11.29 8.25
CA VAL A 201 6.26 12.56 8.65
C VAL A 201 7.31 12.98 7.63
N LEU A 202 8.16 12.05 7.19
CA LEU A 202 9.17 12.30 6.17
C LEU A 202 8.55 12.74 4.84
N SER A 203 7.46 12.09 4.41
CA SER A 203 6.74 12.46 3.19
C SER A 203 6.18 13.88 3.25
N VAL A 204 5.58 14.27 4.37
CA VAL A 204 5.09 15.64 4.58
C VAL A 204 6.25 16.65 4.56
N PHE A 205 7.35 16.31 5.22
CA PHE A 205 8.54 17.18 5.27
C PHE A 205 9.15 17.38 3.87
N ILE A 206 9.40 16.31 3.13
CA ILE A 206 9.92 16.37 1.76
C ILE A 206 8.95 17.11 0.85
N GLY A 207 7.66 16.81 0.91
CA GLY A 207 6.64 17.49 0.11
C GLY A 207 6.61 18.99 0.38
N SER A 208 6.63 19.40 1.65
CA SER A 208 6.66 20.81 2.04
C SER A 208 7.93 21.51 1.57
N LEU A 209 9.09 20.86 1.72
CA LEU A 209 10.37 21.41 1.29
C LEU A 209 10.42 21.59 -0.22
N THR A 210 9.94 20.58 -0.96
CA THR A 210 9.87 20.63 -2.42
C THR A 210 8.93 21.74 -2.89
N TRP A 211 7.77 21.88 -2.26
CA TRP A 211 6.83 22.94 -2.57
C TRP A 211 7.45 24.33 -2.37
N VAL A 212 8.10 24.57 -1.23
CA VAL A 212 8.81 25.82 -0.94
C VAL A 212 9.92 26.08 -1.96
N ALA A 213 10.73 25.06 -2.28
CA ALA A 213 11.84 25.21 -3.24
C ALA A 213 11.32 25.58 -4.63
N LEU A 214 10.28 24.91 -5.13
CA LEU A 214 9.68 25.21 -6.44
C LEU A 214 9.06 26.61 -6.48
N THR A 215 8.41 27.03 -5.38
CA THR A 215 7.86 28.40 -5.27
C THR A 215 8.95 29.45 -5.30
N LEU A 216 10.07 29.24 -4.59
CA LEU A 216 11.22 30.16 -4.59
C LEU A 216 11.91 30.24 -5.95
N LEU A 217 11.96 29.13 -6.68
CA LEU A 217 12.53 29.07 -8.04
C LEU A 217 11.56 29.58 -9.11
N ASN A 218 10.37 30.03 -8.72
CA ASN A 218 9.31 30.52 -9.61
C ASN A 218 8.98 29.54 -10.74
N VAL A 219 8.99 28.24 -10.43
CA VAL A 219 8.59 27.19 -11.36
C VAL A 219 7.05 27.16 -11.40
N GLU A 220 6.48 27.44 -12.58
CA GLU A 220 5.04 27.29 -12.82
C GLU A 220 4.68 25.79 -12.87
N TYR A 221 3.62 25.40 -12.15
CA TYR A 221 3.09 24.03 -12.14
C TYR A 221 1.69 23.98 -12.69
#